data_d6c59bacd11b5799cc9101f4b83fcce7
#
_entry.id   d6c59bacd11b5799cc9101f4b83fcce7
#
_cell.length_a   1.000
_cell.length_b   1.000
_cell.length_c   1.000
_cell.angle_alpha   90.00
_cell.angle_beta   90.00
_cell.angle_gamma   90.00
#
_symmetry.space_group_name_H-M   'P 1'
#
loop_
_entity.id
_entity.type
_entity.pdbx_description
1 polymer ?
#
loop_
_entity_poly.entity_id
_entity_poly.type
_entity_poly.pdbx_seq_one_letter_code
_entity_poly.pdbx_strand_id
1 'polypeptide(L)'
;MIHVGHLLPRGYGIVCESVLFVSDQTNDSAMPKRFEWFFYAFIAFALYSCNGSSRGKGTEVETVSIDTADFNFPVRFEYAKGIQTVNHTGYKTVYIFHPDKPDTMAVYILYPRDSKRPVARHSKALYIPVPARTIACLSTTQIGSLPLLDQTDKLVGCINLKNICNADIRNRIKKGYVQEIGTGMTKNIEQIAGLRPEILLQDLFHVSDKDEELIASGINTVLYNEWKERDLLGRAEWMKLTAMLLGCNRRAHEVFEQIESEYAEARKLVAEKTDTIAIMYGQDYNGTWYLPGEYSYSTAMFRDARVSFDYAAGKVSSQPCSFEYIFSRHRHAEIWICTMMGNIKTMDEFLALNERYRHFDATQTGKVYIDRKRVNENGGNDYWESGLYRPDLLLKDIIKITRPELLPEYETSYWIELKRP
;
A
#
# COMPACT_ATOMS: atom_id res chain seq x y z
N MET A 1 -7.84 52.62 2.77
CA MET A 1 -7.05 52.73 1.51
C MET A 1 -5.62 52.38 1.83
N ILE A 2 -5.16 51.32 1.32
CA ILE A 2 -3.87 50.78 0.91
C ILE A 2 -3.82 49.29 1.23
N HIS A 3 -3.99 48.52 0.16
CA HIS A 3 -3.77 47.08 0.07
C HIS A 3 -2.25 46.79 0.16
N VAL A 4 -1.87 45.83 0.99
CA VAL A 4 -0.62 45.09 0.81
C VAL A 4 -0.96 43.61 0.86
N GLY A 5 -0.91 42.98 -0.31
CA GLY A 5 -1.07 41.55 -0.44
C GLY A 5 0.21 40.82 0.02
N HIS A 6 0.08 39.86 0.91
CA HIS A 6 1.09 38.86 1.17
C HIS A 6 0.63 37.52 0.59
N LEU A 7 1.39 37.06 -0.39
CA LEU A 7 1.36 35.71 -0.92
C LEU A 7 1.76 34.71 0.19
N LEU A 8 0.83 33.86 0.55
CA LEU A 8 1.11 32.68 1.38
C LEU A 8 1.32 31.46 0.44
N PRO A 9 2.30 30.61 0.72
CA PRO A 9 2.44 29.36 0.00
C PRO A 9 1.33 28.38 0.39
N ARG A 10 0.70 27.76 -0.58
CA ARG A 10 -0.39 26.79 -0.43
C ARG A 10 0.11 25.53 0.27
N GLY A 11 -0.26 25.38 1.53
CA GLY A 11 -0.23 24.11 2.24
C GLY A 11 -1.43 23.26 1.83
N TYR A 12 -1.20 21.97 1.59
CA TYR A 12 -2.22 20.97 1.24
C TYR A 12 -3.14 20.69 2.42
N GLY A 13 -4.30 21.33 2.41
CA GLY A 13 -5.43 20.96 3.28
C GLY A 13 -6.46 20.22 2.43
N ILE A 14 -6.80 19.00 2.81
CA ILE A 14 -7.85 18.20 2.19
C ILE A 14 -9.20 18.76 2.67
N VAL A 15 -9.90 19.47 1.81
CA VAL A 15 -11.33 19.78 1.97
C VAL A 15 -12.05 19.05 0.85
N CYS A 16 -12.92 18.13 1.25
CA CYS A 16 -13.83 17.42 0.38
C CYS A 16 -15.09 18.27 0.24
N GLU A 17 -15.32 18.86 -0.91
CA GLU A 17 -16.64 19.40 -1.27
C GLU A 17 -17.07 18.87 -2.63
N SER A 18 -18.30 18.42 -2.63
CA SER A 18 -19.12 17.91 -3.71
C SER A 18 -19.32 18.97 -4.81
N VAL A 19 -19.13 18.60 -6.08
CA VAL A 19 -19.55 19.38 -7.24
C VAL A 19 -20.63 18.64 -8.01
N LEU A 20 -21.73 19.35 -8.16
CA LEU A 20 -22.94 19.02 -8.92
C LEU A 20 -22.67 19.07 -10.43
N PHE A 21 -23.32 18.16 -11.13
CA PHE A 21 -23.49 18.14 -12.58
C PHE A 21 -24.29 19.36 -13.08
N VAL A 22 -23.85 19.90 -14.20
CA VAL A 22 -24.72 20.58 -15.17
C VAL A 22 -24.33 20.14 -16.56
N SER A 23 -25.35 19.70 -17.30
CA SER A 23 -25.35 19.19 -18.66
C SER A 23 -25.42 20.30 -19.71
N ASP A 24 -25.15 19.87 -20.95
CA ASP A 24 -25.59 20.37 -22.25
C ASP A 24 -24.79 21.50 -22.94
N GLN A 25 -24.25 21.22 -24.10
CA GLN A 25 -24.88 21.46 -25.38
C GLN A 25 -24.05 21.03 -26.58
N THR A 26 -24.78 20.45 -27.52
CA THR A 26 -24.45 20.06 -28.88
C THR A 26 -23.86 21.19 -29.73
N ASN A 27 -22.92 20.85 -30.65
CA ASN A 27 -23.00 21.42 -31.98
C ASN A 27 -22.31 20.53 -33.05
N ASP A 28 -23.15 20.25 -34.06
CA ASP A 28 -22.87 19.67 -35.35
C ASP A 28 -21.95 20.57 -36.19
N SER A 29 -20.99 20.00 -36.91
CA SER A 29 -20.66 20.49 -38.28
C SER A 29 -19.84 19.47 -39.07
N ALA A 30 -20.33 19.29 -40.26
CA ALA A 30 -20.04 18.38 -41.34
C ALA A 30 -18.59 18.26 -41.85
N MET A 31 -18.35 17.07 -42.43
CA MET A 31 -17.22 16.73 -43.32
C MET A 31 -17.06 17.65 -44.56
N PRO A 32 -15.87 17.55 -45.21
CA PRO A 32 -15.91 17.12 -46.59
C PRO A 32 -14.94 15.98 -46.96
N LYS A 33 -15.49 15.16 -47.83
CA LYS A 33 -14.82 14.11 -48.59
C LYS A 33 -13.74 14.66 -49.54
N ARG A 34 -12.67 13.92 -49.72
CA ARG A 34 -11.93 13.63 -50.95
C ARG A 34 -10.45 13.36 -50.63
N PHE A 35 -10.04 12.12 -50.82
CA PHE A 35 -9.08 11.71 -51.81
C PHE A 35 -8.88 10.20 -51.69
N GLU A 36 -9.54 9.48 -52.62
CA GLU A 36 -9.15 8.13 -53.06
C GLU A 36 -8.01 8.26 -54.07
N TRP A 37 -7.28 7.13 -54.26
CA TRP A 37 -6.34 6.81 -55.29
C TRP A 37 -4.86 7.14 -55.02
N PHE A 38 -4.16 6.06 -54.78
CA PHE A 38 -2.86 5.64 -55.36
C PHE A 38 -2.34 4.47 -54.48
N PHE A 39 -2.01 3.32 -54.81
CA PHE A 39 -1.89 2.51 -55.99
C PHE A 39 -1.49 1.10 -55.53
N TYR A 40 -2.11 0.12 -56.14
CA TYR A 40 -1.59 -1.24 -56.27
C TYR A 40 -0.30 -1.18 -57.07
N ALA A 41 0.80 -1.71 -56.57
CA ALA A 41 1.86 -2.41 -57.28
C ALA A 41 3.05 -2.67 -56.34
N PHE A 42 3.22 -3.89 -55.97
CA PHE A 42 4.48 -4.64 -55.97
C PHE A 42 4.23 -6.03 -55.38
N ILE A 43 3.76 -6.92 -56.25
CA ILE A 43 3.84 -8.37 -56.07
C ILE A 43 5.04 -8.87 -56.89
N ALA A 44 5.78 -9.80 -56.26
CA ALA A 44 6.76 -10.70 -56.87
C ALA A 44 8.18 -10.19 -57.10
N PHE A 45 9.06 -10.62 -56.21
CA PHE A 45 10.39 -11.20 -56.45
C PHE A 45 10.95 -11.54 -55.03
N ALA A 46 11.27 -12.68 -54.69
CA ALA A 46 12.14 -13.72 -55.07
C ALA A 46 12.10 -14.83 -54.00
N LEU A 47 11.69 -15.98 -54.40
CA LEU A 47 12.14 -17.24 -53.83
C LEU A 47 13.53 -17.53 -54.38
N TYR A 48 14.58 -17.39 -53.58
CA TYR A 48 15.78 -18.25 -53.71
C TYR A 48 16.70 -18.07 -52.50
N SER A 49 16.85 -19.20 -51.79
CA SER A 49 18.09 -19.71 -51.22
C SER A 49 18.92 -18.82 -50.25
N CYS A 50 19.04 -19.24 -49.03
CA CYS A 50 20.28 -19.90 -48.57
C CYS A 50 20.15 -20.38 -47.16
N ASN A 51 20.46 -21.64 -46.99
CA ASN A 51 20.73 -22.34 -45.75
C ASN A 51 21.94 -21.70 -45.08
N GLY A 52 21.71 -21.07 -43.92
CA GLY A 52 22.75 -20.51 -43.10
C GLY A 52 22.33 -20.66 -41.63
N SER A 53 22.84 -21.70 -40.98
CA SER A 53 22.70 -21.93 -39.54
C SER A 53 23.33 -20.79 -38.76
N SER A 54 22.55 -19.83 -38.31
CA SER A 54 22.89 -19.00 -37.18
C SER A 54 21.89 -19.28 -36.07
N ARG A 55 22.36 -20.03 -35.06
CA ARG A 55 21.67 -20.17 -33.79
C ARG A 55 21.52 -18.77 -33.15
N GLY A 56 20.45 -18.08 -33.48
CA GLY A 56 19.93 -16.99 -32.70
C GLY A 56 19.47 -17.59 -31.36
N LYS A 57 20.03 -17.13 -30.28
CA LYS A 57 19.48 -17.35 -28.93
C LYS A 57 18.06 -16.79 -28.96
N GLY A 58 17.08 -17.64 -29.20
CA GLY A 58 15.70 -17.35 -28.91
C GLY A 58 15.62 -17.08 -27.40
N THR A 59 15.19 -15.89 -27.04
CA THR A 59 14.67 -15.63 -25.72
C THR A 59 13.51 -16.60 -25.54
N GLU A 60 13.69 -17.63 -24.74
CA GLU A 60 12.58 -18.47 -24.27
C GLU A 60 11.62 -17.52 -23.57
N VAL A 61 10.48 -17.30 -24.20
CA VAL A 61 9.33 -16.73 -23.53
C VAL A 61 8.91 -17.79 -22.52
N GLU A 62 9.27 -17.60 -21.25
CA GLU A 62 8.76 -18.44 -20.18
C GLU A 62 7.24 -18.52 -20.34
N THR A 63 6.75 -19.66 -20.74
CA THR A 63 5.33 -19.98 -20.72
C THR A 63 4.95 -20.14 -19.26
N VAL A 64 4.39 -19.09 -18.67
CA VAL A 64 3.80 -19.15 -17.34
C VAL A 64 2.60 -20.11 -17.45
N SER A 65 2.84 -21.38 -17.10
CA SER A 65 1.78 -22.38 -17.01
C SER A 65 0.93 -22.10 -15.79
N ILE A 66 -0.39 -22.18 -15.93
CA ILE A 66 -1.32 -22.01 -14.80
C ILE A 66 -1.27 -23.26 -13.95
N ASP A 67 -0.98 -23.10 -12.65
CA ASP A 67 -1.36 -24.10 -11.67
C ASP A 67 -2.87 -23.99 -11.41
N THR A 68 -3.63 -24.84 -12.11
CA THR A 68 -5.08 -24.90 -11.97
C THR A 68 -5.50 -25.25 -10.53
N ALA A 69 -4.68 -26.00 -9.82
CA ALA A 69 -4.96 -26.35 -8.42
C ALA A 69 -4.80 -25.15 -7.49
N ASP A 70 -3.82 -24.28 -7.74
CA ASP A 70 -3.67 -23.02 -7.00
C ASP A 70 -4.79 -22.04 -7.35
N PHE A 71 -5.14 -21.87 -8.64
CA PHE A 71 -6.25 -20.99 -9.02
C PHE A 71 -7.56 -21.41 -8.37
N ASN A 72 -7.87 -22.72 -8.29
CA ASN A 72 -9.10 -23.24 -7.70
C ASN A 72 -9.07 -23.22 -6.16
N PHE A 73 -7.92 -22.96 -5.54
CA PHE A 73 -7.85 -22.80 -4.09
C PHE A 73 -8.78 -21.67 -3.65
N PRO A 74 -9.71 -21.91 -2.70
CA PRO A 74 -10.68 -20.90 -2.28
C PRO A 74 -10.01 -19.81 -1.47
N VAL A 75 -10.18 -18.55 -1.90
CA VAL A 75 -9.69 -17.38 -1.17
C VAL A 75 -10.86 -16.73 -0.43
N ARG A 76 -10.66 -16.44 0.85
CA ARG A 76 -11.63 -15.77 1.72
C ARG A 76 -10.92 -14.68 2.51
N PHE A 77 -11.66 -13.61 2.79
CA PHE A 77 -11.23 -12.51 3.67
C PHE A 77 -12.06 -12.56 4.95
N GLU A 78 -11.40 -12.71 6.08
CA GLU A 78 -12.04 -12.85 7.41
C GLU A 78 -11.95 -11.54 8.20
N TYR A 79 -10.83 -10.87 8.12
CA TYR A 79 -10.50 -9.63 8.82
C TYR A 79 -10.75 -8.40 7.97
N ALA A 80 -10.26 -8.38 6.73
CA ALA A 80 -10.42 -7.27 5.81
C ALA A 80 -11.90 -7.01 5.51
N LYS A 81 -12.31 -5.75 5.60
CA LYS A 81 -13.69 -5.30 5.33
C LYS A 81 -13.83 -4.54 4.02
N GLY A 82 -12.73 -4.01 3.50
CA GLY A 82 -12.68 -3.29 2.23
C GLY A 82 -12.67 -4.19 1.00
N ILE A 83 -12.59 -5.52 1.16
CA ILE A 83 -12.49 -6.49 0.07
C ILE A 83 -13.26 -7.77 0.38
N GLN A 84 -13.85 -8.37 -0.65
CA GLN A 84 -14.50 -9.68 -0.58
C GLN A 84 -14.27 -10.46 -1.86
N THR A 85 -14.18 -11.78 -1.75
CA THR A 85 -14.07 -12.70 -2.89
C THR A 85 -15.21 -13.70 -2.90
N VAL A 86 -15.79 -13.93 -4.09
CA VAL A 86 -16.69 -15.03 -4.36
C VAL A 86 -15.99 -16.00 -5.32
N ASN A 87 -15.79 -17.24 -4.85
CA ASN A 87 -15.13 -18.28 -5.63
C ASN A 87 -16.19 -19.03 -6.48
N HIS A 88 -16.03 -19.00 -7.80
CA HIS A 88 -16.87 -19.72 -8.76
C HIS A 88 -16.07 -20.82 -9.45
N THR A 89 -16.78 -21.72 -10.14
CA THR A 89 -16.10 -22.67 -11.05
C THR A 89 -15.53 -21.93 -12.25
N GLY A 90 -14.20 -21.90 -12.35
CA GLY A 90 -13.49 -21.29 -13.49
C GLY A 90 -13.25 -19.77 -13.42
N TYR A 91 -13.74 -19.06 -12.38
CA TYR A 91 -13.40 -17.66 -12.16
C TYR A 91 -13.63 -17.26 -10.70
N LYS A 92 -13.06 -16.13 -10.29
CA LYS A 92 -13.31 -15.49 -8.98
C LYS A 92 -13.85 -14.09 -9.20
N THR A 93 -14.83 -13.67 -8.41
CA THR A 93 -15.28 -12.27 -8.36
C THR A 93 -14.70 -11.61 -7.13
N VAL A 94 -13.99 -10.51 -7.32
CA VAL A 94 -13.43 -9.69 -6.24
C VAL A 94 -14.19 -8.38 -6.20
N TYR A 95 -14.70 -8.03 -5.03
CA TYR A 95 -15.38 -6.77 -4.75
C TYR A 95 -14.49 -5.89 -3.90
N ILE A 96 -14.29 -4.64 -4.29
CA ILE A 96 -13.65 -3.62 -3.47
C ILE A 96 -14.74 -2.64 -3.00
N PHE A 97 -14.84 -2.48 -1.69
CA PHE A 97 -15.86 -1.64 -1.07
C PHE A 97 -15.32 -0.25 -0.72
N HIS A 98 -16.23 0.71 -0.70
CA HIS A 98 -15.91 2.04 -0.22
C HIS A 98 -15.73 2.00 1.31
N PRO A 99 -14.66 2.59 1.86
CA PRO A 99 -14.36 2.49 3.30
C PRO A 99 -15.41 3.13 4.22
N ASP A 100 -16.10 4.17 3.72
CA ASP A 100 -17.00 5.01 4.53
C ASP A 100 -18.47 4.96 4.06
N LYS A 101 -18.79 4.18 3.01
CA LYS A 101 -20.13 4.07 2.43
C LYS A 101 -20.44 2.61 2.08
N PRO A 102 -21.71 2.21 2.05
CA PRO A 102 -22.08 0.83 1.69
C PRO A 102 -22.03 0.57 0.17
N ASP A 103 -21.10 1.17 -0.54
CA ASP A 103 -20.99 1.12 -2.00
C ASP A 103 -19.82 0.24 -2.45
N THR A 104 -20.01 -0.46 -3.58
CA THR A 104 -18.93 -1.17 -4.27
C THR A 104 -18.22 -0.20 -5.22
N MET A 105 -16.92 -0.03 -5.02
CA MET A 105 -16.08 0.84 -5.84
C MET A 105 -15.58 0.18 -7.11
N ALA A 106 -15.21 -1.11 -7.01
CA ALA A 106 -14.71 -1.87 -8.15
C ALA A 106 -15.13 -3.34 -8.04
N VAL A 107 -15.28 -3.97 -9.22
CA VAL A 107 -15.51 -5.41 -9.35
C VAL A 107 -14.49 -5.96 -10.35
N TYR A 108 -13.77 -6.99 -9.94
CA TYR A 108 -12.81 -7.69 -10.78
C TYR A 108 -13.27 -9.14 -10.99
N ILE A 109 -13.22 -9.60 -12.24
CA ILE A 109 -13.43 -11.00 -12.58
C ILE A 109 -12.08 -11.59 -12.95
N LEU A 110 -11.51 -12.36 -12.03
CA LEU A 110 -10.24 -13.05 -12.23
C LEU A 110 -10.52 -14.42 -12.85
N TYR A 111 -9.85 -14.76 -13.95
CA TYR A 111 -10.03 -16.02 -14.64
C TYR A 111 -8.70 -16.57 -15.15
N PRO A 112 -8.56 -17.90 -15.30
CA PRO A 112 -7.33 -18.50 -15.80
C PRO A 112 -6.96 -17.97 -17.18
N ARG A 113 -5.74 -17.51 -17.34
CA ARG A 113 -5.20 -16.88 -18.56
C ARG A 113 -5.43 -17.71 -19.83
N ASP A 114 -5.31 -19.05 -19.70
CA ASP A 114 -5.44 -19.97 -20.83
C ASP A 114 -6.89 -20.44 -21.05
N SER A 115 -7.84 -19.89 -20.29
CA SER A 115 -9.26 -20.18 -20.44
C SER A 115 -9.98 -19.10 -21.24
N LYS A 116 -11.18 -19.43 -21.72
CA LYS A 116 -12.06 -18.43 -22.31
C LYS A 116 -12.55 -17.46 -21.23
N ARG A 117 -12.63 -16.17 -21.57
CA ARG A 117 -13.21 -15.14 -20.70
C ARG A 117 -14.61 -15.58 -20.25
N PRO A 118 -14.90 -15.66 -18.95
CA PRO A 118 -16.20 -16.09 -18.45
C PRO A 118 -17.28 -15.05 -18.75
N VAL A 119 -18.52 -15.53 -18.89
CA VAL A 119 -19.70 -14.68 -18.99
C VAL A 119 -20.24 -14.46 -17.58
N ALA A 120 -19.81 -13.39 -16.92
CA ALA A 120 -20.32 -13.00 -15.62
C ALA A 120 -21.27 -11.79 -15.75
N ARG A 121 -22.34 -11.76 -14.94
CA ARG A 121 -23.39 -10.74 -15.04
C ARG A 121 -23.02 -9.45 -14.26
N HIS A 122 -21.84 -8.88 -14.53
CA HIS A 122 -21.40 -7.61 -13.94
C HIS A 122 -21.01 -6.63 -15.04
N SER A 123 -21.87 -5.71 -15.38
CA SER A 123 -21.71 -4.78 -16.52
C SER A 123 -20.52 -3.84 -16.41
N LYS A 124 -20.04 -3.58 -15.18
CA LYS A 124 -18.90 -2.70 -14.90
C LYS A 124 -17.64 -3.43 -14.39
N ALA A 125 -17.60 -4.76 -14.46
CA ALA A 125 -16.45 -5.51 -13.98
C ALA A 125 -15.26 -5.42 -14.95
N LEU A 126 -14.05 -5.25 -14.40
CA LEU A 126 -12.82 -5.43 -15.13
C LEU A 126 -12.44 -6.92 -15.10
N TYR A 127 -12.22 -7.50 -16.29
CA TYR A 127 -11.87 -8.91 -16.46
C TYR A 127 -10.37 -9.06 -16.57
N ILE A 128 -9.77 -9.78 -15.66
CA ILE A 128 -8.31 -9.89 -15.52
C ILE A 128 -7.89 -11.35 -15.69
N PRO A 129 -7.14 -11.68 -16.75
CA PRO A 129 -6.55 -13.01 -16.90
C PRO A 129 -5.39 -13.18 -15.91
N VAL A 130 -5.41 -14.24 -15.11
CA VAL A 130 -4.38 -14.55 -14.11
C VAL A 130 -3.76 -15.92 -14.34
N PRO A 131 -2.49 -16.17 -13.93
CA PRO A 131 -1.61 -15.23 -13.22
C PRO A 131 -1.12 -14.09 -14.14
N ALA A 132 -0.99 -12.91 -13.57
CA ALA A 132 -0.34 -11.79 -14.24
C ALA A 132 1.18 -12.04 -14.30
N ARG A 133 1.82 -11.60 -15.39
CA ARG A 133 3.26 -11.74 -15.61
C ARG A 133 4.05 -10.61 -14.96
N THR A 134 3.44 -9.44 -14.92
CA THR A 134 4.08 -8.22 -14.40
C THR A 134 3.10 -7.39 -13.58
N ILE A 135 3.64 -6.77 -12.53
CA ILE A 135 2.91 -5.88 -11.64
C ILE A 135 3.69 -4.58 -11.45
N ALA A 136 2.97 -3.47 -11.39
CA ALA A 136 3.50 -2.19 -10.97
C ALA A 136 2.66 -1.62 -9.81
N CYS A 137 3.27 -0.84 -8.94
CA CYS A 137 2.68 -0.38 -7.69
C CYS A 137 2.83 1.13 -7.51
N LEU A 138 1.76 1.81 -7.11
CA LEU A 138 1.77 3.24 -6.83
C LEU A 138 1.96 3.56 -5.32
N SER A 139 2.38 2.57 -4.54
CA SER A 139 2.80 2.75 -3.16
C SER A 139 3.85 1.71 -2.78
N THR A 140 4.82 2.08 -1.94
CA THR A 140 5.75 1.12 -1.34
C THR A 140 5.06 0.18 -0.36
N THR A 141 3.89 0.56 0.17
CA THR A 141 3.06 -0.33 1.01
C THR A 141 2.58 -1.56 0.24
N GLN A 142 2.28 -1.41 -1.04
CA GLN A 142 1.74 -2.48 -1.89
C GLN A 142 2.78 -3.55 -2.25
N ILE A 143 4.08 -3.20 -2.23
CA ILE A 143 5.14 -4.16 -2.57
C ILE A 143 5.54 -5.06 -1.41
N GLY A 144 5.22 -4.71 -0.18
CA GLY A 144 5.66 -5.45 1.02
C GLY A 144 5.16 -6.90 1.08
N SER A 145 4.08 -7.25 0.38
CA SER A 145 3.61 -8.63 0.25
C SER A 145 4.43 -9.47 -0.73
N LEU A 146 5.07 -8.86 -1.72
CA LEU A 146 5.77 -9.60 -2.79
C LEU A 146 6.89 -10.52 -2.29
N PRO A 147 7.76 -10.10 -1.33
CA PRO A 147 8.76 -10.99 -0.77
C PRO A 147 8.15 -12.18 0.00
N LEU A 148 7.07 -11.97 0.71
CA LEU A 148 6.38 -13.02 1.48
C LEU A 148 5.73 -14.08 0.57
N LEU A 149 5.35 -13.65 -0.64
CA LEU A 149 4.72 -14.48 -1.65
C LEU A 149 5.74 -15.07 -2.66
N ASP A 150 7.02 -14.80 -2.50
CA ASP A 150 8.08 -15.20 -3.44
C ASP A 150 7.86 -14.65 -4.88
N GLN A 151 7.32 -13.41 -5.00
CA GLN A 151 6.91 -12.80 -6.27
C GLN A 151 7.63 -11.46 -6.56
N THR A 152 8.80 -11.23 -5.99
CA THR A 152 9.56 -9.99 -6.22
C THR A 152 9.99 -9.82 -7.69
N ASP A 153 10.14 -10.94 -8.42
CA ASP A 153 10.50 -10.97 -9.85
C ASP A 153 9.40 -10.40 -10.77
N LYS A 154 8.16 -10.38 -10.33
CA LYS A 154 7.01 -9.85 -11.07
C LYS A 154 6.93 -8.33 -11.04
N LEU A 155 7.60 -7.66 -10.08
CA LEU A 155 7.60 -6.20 -9.99
C LEU A 155 8.43 -5.60 -11.11
N VAL A 156 7.82 -4.74 -11.94
CA VAL A 156 8.48 -4.03 -13.05
C VAL A 156 8.47 -2.51 -12.88
N GLY A 157 7.62 -1.96 -12.02
CA GLY A 157 7.56 -0.53 -11.75
C GLY A 157 7.04 -0.21 -10.36
N CYS A 158 7.57 0.85 -9.75
CA CYS A 158 7.04 1.37 -8.50
C CYS A 158 7.29 2.88 -8.43
N ILE A 159 6.46 3.56 -7.64
CA ILE A 159 6.67 4.96 -7.28
C ILE A 159 7.75 5.07 -6.19
N ASN A 160 8.49 6.18 -6.17
CA ASN A 160 9.44 6.49 -5.09
C ASN A 160 10.48 5.37 -4.84
N LEU A 161 11.13 4.85 -5.87
CA LEU A 161 12.07 3.71 -5.79
C LEU A 161 13.13 3.86 -4.71
N LYS A 162 13.60 5.07 -4.44
CA LYS A 162 14.58 5.38 -3.40
C LYS A 162 14.12 5.00 -1.99
N ASN A 163 12.80 4.92 -1.76
CA ASN A 163 12.24 4.60 -0.45
C ASN A 163 12.11 3.10 -0.21
N ILE A 164 12.33 2.26 -1.21
CA ILE A 164 12.18 0.80 -1.10
C ILE A 164 13.29 0.23 -0.23
N CYS A 165 12.92 -0.57 0.77
CA CYS A 165 13.80 -1.18 1.75
C CYS A 165 14.23 -2.61 1.39
N ASN A 166 13.35 -3.40 0.76
CA ASN A 166 13.63 -4.80 0.43
C ASN A 166 14.87 -4.94 -0.44
N ALA A 167 15.83 -5.76 -0.01
CA ALA A 167 17.14 -5.90 -0.63
C ALA A 167 17.06 -6.50 -2.05
N ASP A 168 16.19 -7.48 -2.28
CA ASP A 168 16.04 -8.14 -3.58
C ASP A 168 15.43 -7.17 -4.60
N ILE A 169 14.41 -6.43 -4.19
CA ILE A 169 13.78 -5.41 -5.05
C ILE A 169 14.78 -4.30 -5.37
N ARG A 170 15.55 -3.83 -4.38
CA ARG A 170 16.62 -2.83 -4.60
C ARG A 170 17.71 -3.34 -5.56
N ASN A 171 18.07 -4.61 -5.48
CA ASN A 171 19.01 -5.23 -6.41
C ASN A 171 18.41 -5.27 -7.84
N ARG A 172 17.13 -5.55 -7.97
CA ARG A 172 16.42 -5.51 -9.26
C ARG A 172 16.32 -4.08 -9.84
N ILE A 173 16.12 -3.06 -8.99
CA ILE A 173 16.18 -1.65 -9.39
C ILE A 173 17.58 -1.31 -9.95
N LYS A 174 18.65 -1.68 -9.25
CA LYS A 174 20.03 -1.45 -9.72
C LYS A 174 20.33 -2.11 -11.07
N LYS A 175 19.68 -3.26 -11.35
CA LYS A 175 19.81 -3.97 -12.63
C LYS A 175 18.88 -3.43 -13.73
N GLY A 176 18.05 -2.42 -13.44
CA GLY A 176 17.10 -1.82 -14.39
C GLY A 176 15.83 -2.64 -14.65
N TYR A 177 15.54 -3.68 -13.84
CA TYR A 177 14.33 -4.49 -13.97
C TYR A 177 13.09 -3.85 -13.35
N VAL A 178 13.26 -2.86 -12.48
CA VAL A 178 12.17 -2.10 -11.87
C VAL A 178 12.39 -0.64 -12.17
N GLN A 179 11.40 0.01 -12.79
CA GLN A 179 11.47 1.40 -13.20
C GLN A 179 10.64 2.31 -12.30
N GLU A 180 11.05 3.56 -12.17
CA GLU A 180 10.25 4.56 -11.47
C GLU A 180 9.08 4.99 -12.33
N ILE A 181 7.85 4.89 -11.80
CA ILE A 181 6.61 5.21 -12.51
C ILE A 181 5.87 6.40 -11.90
N GLY A 182 6.57 7.18 -11.08
CA GLY A 182 6.06 8.38 -10.43
C GLY A 182 6.85 8.77 -9.19
N THR A 183 6.59 9.96 -8.66
CA THR A 183 7.24 10.49 -7.45
C THR A 183 6.24 11.22 -6.55
N GLY A 184 6.48 11.18 -5.25
CA GLY A 184 5.56 11.73 -4.26
C GLY A 184 4.20 11.01 -4.31
N MET A 185 3.15 11.75 -4.60
CA MET A 185 1.78 11.24 -4.79
C MET A 185 1.34 11.31 -6.27
N THR A 186 2.27 11.51 -7.20
CA THR A 186 1.95 11.71 -8.62
C THR A 186 2.44 10.53 -9.44
N LYS A 187 1.51 9.83 -10.11
CA LYS A 187 1.83 8.78 -11.09
C LYS A 187 2.21 9.40 -12.44
N ASN A 188 3.17 8.80 -13.13
CA ASN A 188 3.58 9.19 -14.49
C ASN A 188 2.91 8.26 -15.51
N ILE A 189 1.85 8.75 -16.14
CA ILE A 189 1.03 7.97 -17.10
C ILE A 189 1.85 7.51 -18.31
N GLU A 190 2.74 8.35 -18.83
CA GLU A 190 3.57 8.03 -20.00
C GLU A 190 4.56 6.90 -19.69
N GLN A 191 5.19 6.94 -18.52
CA GLN A 191 6.08 5.88 -18.06
C GLN A 191 5.32 4.58 -17.83
N ILE A 192 4.14 4.63 -17.19
CA ILE A 192 3.29 3.46 -16.98
C ILE A 192 2.87 2.86 -18.34
N ALA A 193 2.40 3.68 -19.28
CA ALA A 193 2.00 3.25 -20.60
C ALA A 193 3.18 2.68 -21.41
N GLY A 194 4.38 3.24 -21.26
CA GLY A 194 5.60 2.74 -21.89
C GLY A 194 6.07 1.40 -21.31
N LEU A 195 5.96 1.24 -20.00
CA LEU A 195 6.33 0.02 -19.26
C LEU A 195 5.35 -1.13 -19.49
N ARG A 196 4.06 -0.83 -19.73
CA ARG A 196 2.98 -1.79 -19.97
C ARG A 196 2.89 -2.92 -18.94
N PRO A 197 2.80 -2.62 -17.63
CA PRO A 197 2.55 -3.67 -16.66
C PRO A 197 1.18 -4.31 -16.92
N GLU A 198 1.03 -5.60 -16.70
CA GLU A 198 -0.28 -6.25 -16.82
C GLU A 198 -1.23 -5.81 -15.70
N ILE A 199 -0.68 -5.56 -14.51
CA ILE A 199 -1.41 -5.04 -13.35
C ILE A 199 -0.75 -3.75 -12.86
N LEU A 200 -1.57 -2.75 -12.58
CA LEU A 200 -1.19 -1.55 -11.85
C LEU A 200 -1.99 -1.50 -10.55
N LEU A 201 -1.33 -1.75 -9.41
CA LEU A 201 -1.94 -1.53 -8.10
C LEU A 201 -1.95 -0.02 -7.79
N GLN A 202 -3.09 0.49 -7.39
CA GLN A 202 -3.27 1.88 -6.99
C GLN A 202 -4.21 2.02 -5.82
N ASP A 203 -4.02 3.03 -5.01
CA ASP A 203 -4.95 3.42 -3.96
C ASP A 203 -5.90 4.53 -4.43
N LEU A 204 -6.81 4.93 -3.56
CA LEU A 204 -7.79 5.99 -3.84
C LEU A 204 -7.18 7.35 -4.20
N PHE A 205 -5.97 7.66 -3.72
CA PHE A 205 -5.30 8.93 -4.02
C PHE A 205 -4.78 9.00 -5.46
N HIS A 206 -4.56 7.83 -6.08
CA HIS A 206 -4.00 7.73 -7.42
C HIS A 206 -5.06 7.51 -8.51
N VAL A 207 -6.34 7.33 -8.15
CA VAL A 207 -7.43 7.23 -9.13
C VAL A 207 -7.57 8.55 -9.89
N SER A 208 -7.66 8.45 -11.22
CA SER A 208 -7.79 9.62 -12.09
C SER A 208 -8.58 9.28 -13.36
N ASP A 209 -9.02 10.29 -14.09
CA ASP A 209 -9.70 10.15 -15.40
C ASP A 209 -8.83 9.43 -16.44
N LYS A 210 -7.51 9.38 -16.23
CA LYS A 210 -6.56 8.68 -17.10
C LYS A 210 -6.57 7.15 -16.94
N ASP A 211 -7.24 6.61 -15.94
CA ASP A 211 -7.30 5.18 -15.69
C ASP A 211 -8.03 4.44 -16.82
N GLU A 212 -9.05 5.06 -17.43
CA GLU A 212 -9.74 4.49 -18.59
C GLU A 212 -8.81 4.35 -19.79
N GLU A 213 -7.92 5.31 -20.01
CA GLU A 213 -6.89 5.24 -21.07
C GLU A 213 -5.90 4.10 -20.83
N LEU A 214 -5.45 3.92 -19.57
CA LEU A 214 -4.58 2.80 -19.19
C LEU A 214 -5.27 1.45 -19.40
N ILE A 215 -6.53 1.32 -18.97
CA ILE A 215 -7.32 0.10 -19.16
C ILE A 215 -7.52 -0.19 -20.67
N ALA A 216 -7.85 0.81 -21.46
CA ALA A 216 -8.01 0.67 -22.89
C ALA A 216 -6.71 0.24 -23.61
N SER A 217 -5.55 0.60 -23.04
CA SER A 217 -4.23 0.16 -23.51
C SER A 217 -3.82 -1.24 -23.02
N GLY A 218 -4.69 -1.92 -22.25
CA GLY A 218 -4.47 -3.28 -21.76
C GLY A 218 -3.81 -3.37 -20.38
N ILE A 219 -3.69 -2.25 -19.65
CA ILE A 219 -3.16 -2.21 -18.29
C ILE A 219 -4.33 -2.31 -17.31
N ASN A 220 -4.40 -3.38 -16.51
CA ASN A 220 -5.47 -3.56 -15.55
C ASN A 220 -5.17 -2.77 -14.27
N THR A 221 -5.92 -1.69 -14.03
CA THR A 221 -5.81 -0.91 -12.80
C THR A 221 -6.62 -1.58 -11.68
N VAL A 222 -5.98 -1.86 -10.56
CA VAL A 222 -6.59 -2.57 -9.43
C VAL A 222 -6.47 -1.73 -8.17
N LEU A 223 -7.61 -1.43 -7.54
CA LEU A 223 -7.68 -0.71 -6.28
C LEU A 223 -7.13 -1.55 -5.13
N TYR A 224 -6.23 -0.96 -4.36
CA TYR A 224 -5.56 -1.58 -3.22
C TYR A 224 -5.56 -0.60 -2.05
N ASN A 225 -6.57 -0.74 -1.15
CA ASN A 225 -6.87 0.26 -0.10
C ASN A 225 -6.67 -0.30 1.31
N GLU A 226 -5.64 -1.12 1.52
CA GLU A 226 -5.33 -1.79 2.79
C GLU A 226 -5.22 -0.81 3.97
N TRP A 227 -4.78 0.41 3.71
CA TRP A 227 -4.60 1.45 4.72
C TRP A 227 -5.91 1.96 5.34
N LYS A 228 -7.05 1.62 4.73
CA LYS A 228 -8.40 1.92 5.25
C LYS A 228 -8.95 0.83 6.16
N GLU A 229 -8.26 -0.30 6.30
CA GLU A 229 -8.69 -1.34 7.23
C GLU A 229 -8.60 -0.86 8.68
N ARG A 230 -9.46 -1.44 9.50
CA ARG A 230 -9.65 -1.02 10.89
C ARG A 230 -8.78 -1.79 11.88
N ASP A 231 -8.17 -2.86 11.44
CA ASP A 231 -7.26 -3.69 12.24
C ASP A 231 -6.04 -4.14 11.41
N LEU A 232 -5.01 -4.62 12.12
CA LEU A 232 -3.74 -4.98 11.51
C LEU A 232 -3.84 -6.26 10.66
N LEU A 233 -4.61 -7.26 11.11
CA LEU A 233 -4.79 -8.49 10.35
C LEU A 233 -5.57 -8.21 9.06
N GLY A 234 -6.60 -7.36 9.13
CA GLY A 234 -7.33 -6.92 7.94
C GLY A 234 -6.42 -6.25 6.90
N ARG A 235 -5.48 -5.40 7.35
CA ARG A 235 -4.47 -4.81 6.43
C ARG A 235 -3.59 -5.86 5.79
N ALA A 236 -3.01 -6.76 6.60
CA ALA A 236 -2.12 -7.80 6.11
C ALA A 236 -2.82 -8.77 5.16
N GLU A 237 -4.11 -9.02 5.37
CA GLU A 237 -4.91 -9.94 4.58
C GLU A 237 -5.05 -9.52 3.10
N TRP A 238 -4.84 -8.24 2.77
CA TRP A 238 -4.82 -7.77 1.39
C TRP A 238 -3.72 -8.43 0.55
N MET A 239 -2.69 -9.07 1.16
CA MET A 239 -1.74 -9.89 0.41
C MET A 239 -2.43 -10.98 -0.42
N LYS A 240 -3.61 -11.47 0.00
CA LYS A 240 -4.39 -12.45 -0.73
C LYS A 240 -4.89 -11.92 -2.10
N LEU A 241 -5.14 -10.59 -2.22
CA LEU A 241 -5.44 -9.98 -3.51
C LEU A 241 -4.22 -10.03 -4.45
N THR A 242 -3.05 -9.66 -3.95
CA THR A 242 -1.79 -9.77 -4.70
C THR A 242 -1.56 -11.21 -5.17
N ALA A 243 -1.79 -12.19 -4.29
CA ALA A 243 -1.65 -13.61 -4.60
C ALA A 243 -2.64 -14.08 -5.68
N MET A 244 -3.91 -13.65 -5.61
CA MET A 244 -4.90 -13.99 -6.66
C MET A 244 -4.48 -13.45 -8.03
N LEU A 245 -3.91 -12.25 -8.06
CA LEU A 245 -3.43 -11.63 -9.30
C LEU A 245 -2.19 -12.33 -9.85
N LEU A 246 -1.31 -12.85 -8.99
CA LEU A 246 -0.03 -13.45 -9.36
C LEU A 246 -0.04 -14.99 -9.38
N GLY A 247 -1.16 -15.65 -8.99
CA GLY A 247 -1.32 -17.09 -9.04
C GLY A 247 -0.53 -17.85 -7.97
N CYS A 248 -0.57 -17.36 -6.72
CA CYS A 248 0.09 -17.99 -5.57
C CYS A 248 -0.83 -18.00 -4.32
N ASN A 249 -2.09 -18.43 -4.51
CA ASN A 249 -3.13 -18.39 -3.48
C ASN A 249 -2.80 -19.25 -2.27
N ARG A 250 -2.26 -20.47 -2.48
CA ARG A 250 -1.86 -21.38 -1.38
C ARG A 250 -0.76 -20.78 -0.55
N ARG A 251 0.25 -20.18 -1.20
CA ARG A 251 1.34 -19.49 -0.51
C ARG A 251 0.84 -18.36 0.38
N ALA A 252 -0.09 -17.54 -0.13
CA ALA A 252 -0.69 -16.47 0.66
C ALA A 252 -1.50 -17.00 1.86
N HIS A 253 -2.20 -18.11 1.70
CA HIS A 253 -2.93 -18.76 2.78
C HIS A 253 -1.96 -19.22 3.87
N GLU A 254 -0.93 -20.00 3.52
CA GLU A 254 0.08 -20.49 4.46
C GLU A 254 0.79 -19.37 5.22
N VAL A 255 1.21 -18.33 4.51
CA VAL A 255 1.87 -17.16 5.11
C VAL A 255 0.94 -16.42 6.05
N PHE A 256 -0.32 -16.22 5.62
CA PHE A 256 -1.28 -15.49 6.44
C PHE A 256 -1.70 -16.28 7.69
N GLU A 257 -1.93 -17.58 7.60
CA GLU A 257 -2.21 -18.44 8.77
C GLU A 257 -1.06 -18.42 9.79
N GLN A 258 0.19 -18.43 9.33
CA GLN A 258 1.31 -18.28 10.23
C GLN A 258 1.29 -16.92 10.95
N ILE A 259 1.11 -15.83 10.21
CA ILE A 259 1.05 -14.47 10.76
C ILE A 259 -0.10 -14.34 11.77
N GLU A 260 -1.28 -14.86 11.42
CA GLU A 260 -2.46 -14.87 12.29
C GLU A 260 -2.20 -15.62 13.60
N SER A 261 -1.60 -16.81 13.50
CA SER A 261 -1.22 -17.61 14.67
C SER A 261 -0.24 -16.88 15.57
N GLU A 262 0.83 -16.30 14.99
CA GLU A 262 1.84 -15.54 15.75
C GLU A 262 1.25 -14.27 16.37
N TYR A 263 0.30 -13.61 15.69
CA TYR A 263 -0.43 -12.47 16.24
C TYR A 263 -1.31 -12.88 17.43
N ALA A 264 -2.02 -14.00 17.31
CA ALA A 264 -2.85 -14.54 18.39
C ALA A 264 -1.98 -14.91 19.61
N GLU A 265 -0.82 -15.54 19.41
CA GLU A 265 0.12 -15.84 20.50
C GLU A 265 0.64 -14.55 21.17
N ALA A 266 0.96 -13.51 20.41
CA ALA A 266 1.36 -12.23 20.99
C ALA A 266 0.23 -11.61 21.85
N ARG A 267 -1.03 -11.67 21.39
CA ARG A 267 -2.19 -11.20 22.17
C ARG A 267 -2.38 -11.96 23.48
N LYS A 268 -2.11 -13.27 23.49
CA LYS A 268 -2.21 -14.10 24.72
C LYS A 268 -1.26 -13.62 25.83
N LEU A 269 -0.08 -13.09 25.50
CA LEU A 269 0.88 -12.59 26.49
C LEU A 269 0.29 -11.51 27.40
N VAL A 270 -0.65 -10.74 26.89
CA VAL A 270 -1.27 -9.63 27.63
C VAL A 270 -2.75 -9.87 27.97
N ALA A 271 -3.32 -11.00 27.58
CA ALA A 271 -4.76 -11.26 27.71
C ALA A 271 -5.25 -11.20 29.16
N GLU A 272 -4.46 -11.73 30.11
CA GLU A 272 -4.80 -11.77 31.54
C GLU A 272 -4.37 -10.53 32.32
N LYS A 273 -3.70 -9.58 31.66
CA LYS A 273 -3.29 -8.32 32.31
C LYS A 273 -4.51 -7.44 32.57
N THR A 274 -4.73 -7.08 33.80
CA THR A 274 -5.83 -6.20 34.23
C THR A 274 -5.43 -4.72 34.19
N ASP A 275 -4.13 -4.45 34.27
CA ASP A 275 -3.55 -3.12 34.17
C ASP A 275 -3.44 -2.68 32.70
N THR A 276 -3.57 -1.38 32.49
CA THR A 276 -3.37 -0.74 31.19
C THR A 276 -2.24 0.26 31.30
N ILE A 277 -1.21 0.11 30.50
CA ILE A 277 -0.08 1.05 30.47
C ILE A 277 -0.47 2.25 29.61
N ALA A 278 -0.39 3.43 30.21
CA ALA A 278 -0.65 4.68 29.51
C ALA A 278 0.61 5.16 28.75
N ILE A 279 0.42 5.53 27.50
CA ILE A 279 1.47 6.10 26.66
C ILE A 279 1.03 7.42 26.04
N MET A 280 1.98 8.22 25.61
CA MET A 280 1.75 9.28 24.65
C MET A 280 2.02 8.75 23.24
N TYR A 281 1.12 9.03 22.29
CA TYR A 281 1.25 8.59 20.89
C TYR A 281 1.20 9.76 19.92
N GLY A 282 2.00 9.66 18.86
CA GLY A 282 2.07 10.64 17.78
C GLY A 282 3.09 11.75 18.03
N GLN A 283 2.99 12.79 17.22
CA GLN A 283 3.89 13.96 17.26
C GLN A 283 3.21 15.20 16.71
N ASP A 284 3.78 16.35 17.00
CA ASP A 284 3.42 17.61 16.35
C ASP A 284 3.89 17.58 14.88
N TYR A 285 2.99 17.95 13.99
CA TYR A 285 3.28 18.16 12.58
C TYR A 285 2.87 19.57 12.17
N ASN A 286 3.83 20.45 11.99
CA ASN A 286 3.62 21.86 11.65
C ASN A 286 2.64 22.58 12.60
N GLY A 287 2.78 22.36 13.90
CA GLY A 287 1.96 23.00 14.94
C GLY A 287 0.63 22.27 15.22
N THR A 288 0.37 21.15 14.58
CA THR A 288 -0.85 20.38 14.77
C THR A 288 -0.52 18.95 15.18
N TRP A 289 -1.14 18.47 16.25
CA TRP A 289 -1.11 17.06 16.62
C TRP A 289 -2.29 16.32 16.00
N TYR A 290 -2.12 15.08 15.61
CA TYR A 290 -3.18 14.25 15.02
C TYR A 290 -3.43 13.03 15.90
N LEU A 291 -4.62 12.96 16.51
CA LEU A 291 -5.08 11.78 17.23
C LEU A 291 -5.59 10.75 16.22
N PRO A 292 -5.16 9.48 16.28
CA PRO A 292 -5.73 8.43 15.44
C PRO A 292 -7.22 8.25 15.72
N GLY A 293 -7.98 7.82 14.71
CA GLY A 293 -9.40 7.51 14.92
C GLY A 293 -9.58 6.25 15.79
N GLU A 294 -10.69 6.19 16.53
CA GLU A 294 -11.04 5.02 17.33
C GLU A 294 -11.06 3.72 16.53
N TYR A 295 -11.56 3.81 15.28
CA TYR A 295 -11.69 2.67 14.38
C TYR A 295 -10.54 2.61 13.37
N SER A 296 -9.31 2.94 13.80
CA SER A 296 -8.12 2.82 12.98
C SER A 296 -7.28 1.60 13.37
N TYR A 297 -6.47 1.10 12.45
CA TYR A 297 -5.54 0.00 12.72
C TYR A 297 -4.52 0.33 13.82
N SER A 298 -4.10 1.60 13.94
CA SER A 298 -3.20 2.04 15.02
C SER A 298 -3.86 1.88 16.38
N THR A 299 -5.13 2.28 16.49
CA THR A 299 -5.90 2.13 17.73
C THR A 299 -6.13 0.65 18.06
N ALA A 300 -6.41 -0.18 17.04
CA ALA A 300 -6.53 -1.62 17.23
C ALA A 300 -5.23 -2.24 17.78
N MET A 301 -4.06 -1.86 17.22
CA MET A 301 -2.75 -2.34 17.68
C MET A 301 -2.52 -2.08 19.17
N PHE A 302 -2.73 -0.85 19.61
CA PHE A 302 -2.53 -0.49 21.02
C PHE A 302 -3.56 -1.14 21.95
N ARG A 303 -4.81 -1.28 21.50
CA ARG A 303 -5.85 -2.00 22.24
C ARG A 303 -5.47 -3.47 22.44
N ASP A 304 -4.99 -4.13 21.39
CA ASP A 304 -4.58 -5.52 21.44
C ASP A 304 -3.32 -5.73 22.30
N ALA A 305 -2.46 -4.71 22.44
CA ALA A 305 -1.34 -4.68 23.36
C ALA A 305 -1.72 -4.30 24.80
N ARG A 306 -2.99 -4.05 25.12
CA ARG A 306 -3.44 -3.52 26.42
C ARG A 306 -2.75 -2.20 26.80
N VAL A 307 -2.69 -1.29 25.86
CA VAL A 307 -2.09 0.04 26.00
C VAL A 307 -3.18 1.11 25.90
N SER A 308 -3.11 2.10 26.77
CA SER A 308 -4.03 3.25 26.81
C SER A 308 -3.35 4.49 26.21
N PHE A 309 -4.06 5.21 25.38
CA PHE A 309 -3.63 6.47 24.75
C PHE A 309 -4.85 7.26 24.28
N ASP A 310 -4.67 8.52 23.90
CA ASP A 310 -5.77 9.34 23.38
C ASP A 310 -6.01 9.05 21.90
N TYR A 311 -7.28 8.87 21.53
CA TYR A 311 -7.77 8.72 20.18
C TYR A 311 -9.05 9.53 19.93
N ALA A 312 -9.39 9.77 18.70
CA ALA A 312 -10.60 10.49 18.31
C ALA A 312 -11.81 9.56 18.33
N ALA A 313 -12.64 9.67 19.38
CA ALA A 313 -13.79 8.82 19.60
C ALA A 313 -14.82 8.90 18.44
N GLY A 314 -15.36 7.75 18.04
CA GLY A 314 -16.35 7.63 16.96
C GLY A 314 -15.81 7.94 15.55
N LYS A 315 -14.49 8.10 15.36
CA LYS A 315 -13.86 8.42 14.06
C LYS A 315 -13.07 7.24 13.50
N VAL A 316 -13.02 7.16 12.19
CA VAL A 316 -12.14 6.24 11.44
C VAL A 316 -10.81 6.94 11.14
N SER A 317 -10.87 8.19 10.67
CA SER A 317 -9.70 8.98 10.31
C SER A 317 -9.14 9.77 11.48
N SER A 318 -7.85 10.07 11.43
CA SER A 318 -7.18 10.92 12.41
C SER A 318 -7.82 12.31 12.49
N GLN A 319 -7.86 12.89 13.67
CA GLN A 319 -8.43 14.22 13.92
C GLN A 319 -7.36 15.15 14.49
N PRO A 320 -7.33 16.42 14.06
CA PRO A 320 -6.39 17.40 14.60
C PRO A 320 -6.75 17.78 16.03
N CYS A 321 -5.72 18.01 16.85
CA CYS A 321 -5.85 18.62 18.16
C CYS A 321 -4.66 19.55 18.43
N SER A 322 -4.77 20.39 19.49
CA SER A 322 -3.69 21.30 19.84
C SER A 322 -2.58 20.60 20.64
N PHE A 323 -1.39 21.18 20.58
CA PHE A 323 -0.27 20.74 21.42
C PHE A 323 -0.62 20.85 22.91
N GLU A 324 -1.30 21.92 23.31
CA GLU A 324 -1.71 22.19 24.70
C GLU A 324 -2.66 21.11 25.23
N TYR A 325 -3.54 20.60 24.38
CA TYR A 325 -4.39 19.46 24.73
C TYR A 325 -3.54 18.23 25.09
N ILE A 326 -2.61 17.85 24.22
CA ILE A 326 -1.70 16.72 24.46
C ILE A 326 -0.83 16.96 25.69
N PHE A 327 -0.25 18.14 25.81
CA PHE A 327 0.64 18.48 26.94
C PHE A 327 -0.09 18.40 28.29
N SER A 328 -1.29 18.94 28.36
CA SER A 328 -2.06 18.90 29.62
C SER A 328 -2.40 17.50 30.11
N ARG A 329 -2.55 16.53 29.18
CA ARG A 329 -2.96 15.16 29.48
C ARG A 329 -1.80 14.18 29.60
N HIS A 330 -0.74 14.38 28.82
CA HIS A 330 0.31 13.36 28.63
C HIS A 330 1.72 13.83 29.04
N ARG A 331 1.90 15.04 29.60
CA ARG A 331 3.24 15.50 29.99
C ARG A 331 3.96 14.55 30.95
N HIS A 332 3.20 13.79 31.73
CA HIS A 332 3.70 12.81 32.70
C HIS A 332 3.69 11.37 32.20
N ALA A 333 3.36 11.13 30.93
CA ALA A 333 3.48 9.79 30.33
C ALA A 333 4.96 9.36 30.33
N GLU A 334 5.22 8.16 30.84
CA GLU A 334 6.58 7.64 30.91
C GLU A 334 7.10 7.18 29.55
N ILE A 335 6.20 6.76 28.66
CA ILE A 335 6.54 6.20 27.35
C ILE A 335 5.90 7.07 26.27
N TRP A 336 6.71 7.44 25.28
CA TRP A 336 6.26 8.13 24.11
C TRP A 336 6.56 7.27 22.86
N ILE A 337 5.52 6.93 22.11
CA ILE A 337 5.63 6.16 20.86
C ILE A 337 5.19 7.05 19.70
N CYS A 338 5.98 7.17 18.66
CA CYS A 338 5.58 7.94 17.49
C CYS A 338 6.08 7.35 16.17
N THR A 339 5.23 7.45 15.14
CA THR A 339 5.62 7.20 13.76
C THR A 339 6.23 8.47 13.19
N MET A 340 7.46 8.38 12.69
CA MET A 340 8.25 9.55 12.31
C MET A 340 8.37 9.73 10.82
N MET A 341 8.17 10.97 10.38
CA MET A 341 8.66 11.43 9.07
C MET A 341 10.07 12.01 9.22
N GLY A 342 10.88 11.88 8.16
CA GLY A 342 12.26 12.39 8.18
C GLY A 342 13.27 11.37 8.70
N ASN A 343 14.52 11.79 8.90
CA ASN A 343 15.63 10.92 9.26
C ASN A 343 16.13 11.23 10.67
N ILE A 344 15.27 11.04 11.67
CA ILE A 344 15.59 11.22 13.09
C ILE A 344 16.29 9.94 13.59
N LYS A 345 17.42 10.10 14.28
CA LYS A 345 18.24 9.00 14.82
C LYS A 345 18.57 9.14 16.30
N THR A 346 18.54 10.36 16.81
CA THR A 346 18.93 10.66 18.18
C THR A 346 17.85 11.43 18.92
N MET A 347 17.92 11.40 20.26
CA MET A 347 17.05 12.21 21.11
C MET A 347 17.23 13.71 20.84
N ASP A 348 18.45 14.16 20.59
CA ASP A 348 18.71 15.59 20.35
C ASP A 348 18.09 16.06 19.02
N GLU A 349 18.15 15.26 17.96
CA GLU A 349 17.46 15.54 16.71
C GLU A 349 15.93 15.56 16.89
N PHE A 350 15.38 14.66 17.71
CA PHE A 350 13.97 14.64 18.04
C PHE A 350 13.53 15.89 18.81
N LEU A 351 14.31 16.30 19.81
CA LEU A 351 14.05 17.50 20.59
C LEU A 351 14.20 18.78 19.79
N ALA A 352 15.00 18.77 18.72
CA ALA A 352 15.14 19.90 17.79
C ALA A 352 13.91 20.14 16.91
N LEU A 353 13.03 19.15 16.76
CA LEU A 353 11.78 19.32 16.02
C LEU A 353 10.82 20.31 16.68
N ASN A 354 10.79 20.32 18.03
CA ASN A 354 9.98 21.23 18.82
C ASN A 354 10.58 21.35 20.24
N GLU A 355 11.04 22.53 20.62
CA GLU A 355 11.67 22.76 21.94
C GLU A 355 10.74 22.39 23.11
N ARG A 356 9.42 22.47 22.94
CA ARG A 356 8.44 22.11 23.95
C ARG A 356 8.47 20.61 24.30
N TYR A 357 9.04 19.76 23.44
CA TYR A 357 9.19 18.33 23.72
C TYR A 357 10.03 18.04 24.96
N ARG A 358 10.95 18.95 25.32
CA ARG A 358 11.79 18.83 26.54
C ARG A 358 10.99 18.79 27.83
N HIS A 359 9.73 19.21 27.81
CA HIS A 359 8.87 19.29 28.99
C HIS A 359 8.02 18.01 29.23
N PHE A 360 8.16 17.00 28.39
CA PHE A 360 7.52 15.69 28.59
C PHE A 360 8.46 14.77 29.38
N ASP A 361 7.91 14.05 30.37
CA ASP A 361 8.68 13.14 31.22
C ASP A 361 9.36 12.03 30.42
N ALA A 362 8.71 11.49 29.37
CA ALA A 362 9.29 10.49 28.49
C ALA A 362 10.62 10.92 27.86
N THR A 363 10.79 12.21 27.53
CA THR A 363 12.04 12.72 26.99
C THR A 363 13.13 12.87 28.06
N GLN A 364 12.75 13.06 29.32
CA GLN A 364 13.69 13.12 30.45
C GLN A 364 14.20 11.72 30.81
N THR A 365 13.34 10.73 30.81
CA THR A 365 13.67 9.34 31.12
C THR A 365 14.31 8.58 29.94
N GLY A 366 14.22 9.13 28.71
CA GLY A 366 14.74 8.50 27.50
C GLY A 366 13.81 7.43 26.90
N LYS A 367 12.57 7.30 27.38
CA LYS A 367 11.62 6.29 26.87
C LYS A 367 10.81 6.81 25.68
N VAL A 368 11.50 7.28 24.66
CA VAL A 368 10.91 7.71 23.37
C VAL A 368 11.25 6.68 22.30
N TYR A 369 10.22 6.14 21.68
CA TYR A 369 10.33 5.08 20.66
C TYR A 369 9.78 5.58 19.34
N ILE A 370 10.53 5.33 18.25
CA ILE A 370 10.15 5.70 16.89
C ILE A 370 10.21 4.49 15.97
N ASP A 371 9.43 4.49 14.91
CA ASP A 371 9.29 3.41 13.92
C ASP A 371 10.45 3.34 12.91
N ARG A 372 11.65 3.74 13.31
CA ARG A 372 12.78 3.92 12.37
C ARG A 372 13.95 2.97 12.60
N LYS A 373 13.70 1.79 13.16
CA LYS A 373 14.75 0.79 13.35
C LYS A 373 15.29 0.24 12.01
N ARG A 374 14.41 0.14 11.01
CA ARG A 374 14.74 -0.43 9.69
C ARG A 374 14.52 0.62 8.61
N VAL A 375 15.53 1.45 8.39
CA VAL A 375 15.51 2.50 7.36
C VAL A 375 16.66 2.29 6.38
N ASN A 376 16.40 2.61 5.11
CA ASN A 376 17.45 2.60 4.10
C ASN A 376 18.23 3.93 4.09
N GLU A 377 19.30 3.99 3.28
CA GLU A 377 20.18 5.16 3.17
C GLU A 377 19.48 6.45 2.66
N ASN A 378 18.33 6.31 2.00
CA ASN A 378 17.54 7.43 1.48
C ASN A 378 16.39 7.83 2.42
N GLY A 379 16.29 7.20 3.60
CA GLY A 379 15.23 7.47 4.57
C GLY A 379 13.93 6.68 4.34
N GLY A 380 13.91 5.75 3.37
CA GLY A 380 12.82 4.80 3.23
C GLY A 380 12.68 3.95 4.49
N ASN A 381 11.46 3.70 4.93
CA ASN A 381 11.15 3.06 6.21
C ASN A 381 10.39 1.74 5.99
N ASP A 382 11.03 0.63 6.39
CA ASP A 382 10.50 -0.72 6.24
C ASP A 382 9.22 -0.99 7.07
N TYR A 383 8.97 -0.17 8.11
CA TYR A 383 7.68 -0.18 8.81
C TYR A 383 6.50 -0.02 7.83
N TRP A 384 6.63 0.87 6.84
CA TRP A 384 5.63 1.13 5.80
C TRP A 384 5.69 0.17 4.61
N GLU A 385 6.69 -0.69 4.53
CA GLU A 385 6.83 -1.71 3.48
C GLU A 385 6.47 -3.09 4.02
N SER A 386 7.39 -3.75 4.74
CA SER A 386 7.15 -5.10 5.26
C SER A 386 6.30 -5.12 6.54
N GLY A 387 6.36 -4.07 7.37
CA GLY A 387 5.68 -4.03 8.67
C GLY A 387 4.17 -4.18 8.56
N LEU A 388 3.57 -3.67 7.48
CA LEU A 388 2.12 -3.76 7.26
C LEU A 388 1.61 -5.19 7.09
N TYR A 389 2.48 -6.08 6.64
CA TYR A 389 2.19 -7.51 6.44
C TYR A 389 2.72 -8.38 7.59
N ARG A 390 3.26 -7.76 8.65
CA ARG A 390 3.75 -8.44 9.85
C ARG A 390 3.12 -7.83 11.11
N PRO A 391 1.78 -7.87 11.21
CA PRO A 391 1.06 -7.41 12.40
C PRO A 391 1.51 -8.09 13.67
N ASP A 392 1.93 -9.35 13.60
CA ASP A 392 2.52 -10.14 14.68
C ASP A 392 3.77 -9.46 15.27
N LEU A 393 4.68 -8.98 14.43
CA LEU A 393 5.87 -8.28 14.87
C LEU A 393 5.55 -6.88 15.40
N LEU A 394 4.60 -6.16 14.75
CA LEU A 394 4.18 -4.84 15.24
C LEU A 394 3.58 -4.94 16.65
N LEU A 395 2.75 -5.95 16.90
CA LEU A 395 2.16 -6.17 18.21
C LEU A 395 3.21 -6.58 19.26
N LYS A 396 4.11 -7.50 18.91
CA LYS A 396 5.24 -7.90 19.77
C LYS A 396 6.13 -6.70 20.12
N ASP A 397 6.38 -5.79 19.18
CA ASP A 397 7.15 -4.57 19.42
C ASP A 397 6.49 -3.69 20.47
N ILE A 398 5.18 -3.43 20.37
CA ILE A 398 4.45 -2.62 21.36
C ILE A 398 4.43 -3.31 22.72
N ILE A 399 4.24 -4.63 22.77
CA ILE A 399 4.31 -5.40 24.02
C ILE A 399 5.71 -5.31 24.62
N LYS A 400 6.76 -5.45 23.83
CA LYS A 400 8.16 -5.33 24.30
C LYS A 400 8.47 -3.96 24.86
N ILE A 401 8.00 -2.90 24.22
CA ILE A 401 8.19 -1.51 24.66
C ILE A 401 7.48 -1.26 25.99
N THR A 402 6.27 -1.78 26.14
CA THR A 402 5.43 -1.47 27.29
C THR A 402 5.57 -2.46 28.44
N ARG A 403 5.86 -3.73 28.15
CA ARG A 403 6.03 -4.84 29.12
C ARG A 403 7.22 -5.71 28.73
N PRO A 404 8.45 -5.17 28.87
CA PRO A 404 9.67 -5.89 28.42
C PRO A 404 9.87 -7.24 29.10
N GLU A 405 9.35 -7.43 30.31
CA GLU A 405 9.41 -8.68 31.05
C GLU A 405 8.66 -9.85 30.41
N LEU A 406 7.65 -9.57 29.55
CA LEU A 406 6.89 -10.61 28.86
C LEU A 406 7.64 -11.17 27.64
N LEU A 407 8.60 -10.43 27.15
CA LEU A 407 9.39 -10.77 25.95
C LEU A 407 10.89 -10.49 26.22
N PRO A 408 11.53 -11.15 27.23
CA PRO A 408 12.88 -10.78 27.67
C PRO A 408 13.91 -10.88 26.54
N GLU A 409 13.86 -11.95 25.74
CA GLU A 409 14.83 -12.22 24.67
C GLU A 409 14.46 -11.60 23.32
N TYR A 410 13.27 -10.98 23.21
CA TYR A 410 12.82 -10.37 21.96
C TYR A 410 13.39 -8.96 21.82
N GLU A 411 13.96 -8.69 20.65
CA GLU A 411 14.30 -7.34 20.20
C GLU A 411 13.23 -6.82 19.26
N THR A 412 12.84 -5.55 19.44
CA THR A 412 11.87 -4.91 18.54
C THR A 412 12.27 -5.02 17.08
N SER A 413 11.32 -5.21 16.20
CA SER A 413 11.56 -5.37 14.76
C SER A 413 11.60 -4.02 14.03
N TYR A 414 10.68 -3.13 14.33
CA TYR A 414 10.48 -1.87 13.61
C TYR A 414 10.72 -0.63 14.47
N TRP A 415 10.55 -0.73 15.78
CA TRP A 415 10.68 0.39 16.71
C TRP A 415 12.05 0.44 17.35
N ILE A 416 12.58 1.64 17.53
CA ILE A 416 13.86 1.87 18.21
C ILE A 416 13.68 2.94 19.26
N GLU A 417 14.33 2.73 20.41
CA GLU A 417 14.44 3.74 21.47
C GLU A 417 15.46 4.80 21.06
N LEU A 418 15.07 6.08 21.17
CA LEU A 418 15.97 7.19 20.91
C LEU A 418 16.97 7.35 22.06
N LYS A 419 18.24 7.18 21.75
CA LYS A 419 19.34 7.38 22.71
C LYS A 419 19.81 8.83 22.68
N ARG A 420 20.28 9.29 23.85
CA ARG A 420 21.13 10.47 23.92
C ARG A 420 22.52 10.09 23.47
N PRO A 421 23.24 10.98 22.79
CA PRO A 421 24.63 10.75 22.38
C PRO A 421 25.56 10.42 23.55
#